data_46f695635655320e691b660a713f66aa
#
_entry.id   46f695635655320e691b660a713f66aa
#
_cell.length_a   1.000
_cell.length_b   1.000
_cell.length_c   1.000
_cell.angle_alpha   90.00
_cell.angle_beta   90.00
_cell.angle_gamma   90.00
#
_symmetry.space_group_name_H-M   'P 1'
#
loop_
_entity.id
_entity.type
_entity.pdbx_description
1 polymer ?
#
loop_
_entity_poly.entity_id
_entity_poly.type
_entity_poly.pdbx_seq_one_letter_code
_entity_poly.pdbx_strand_id
1 'polypeptide(L)'
;MKEITKEVKNTYTVYQASDGTEFNSVEECKKYEDTAKCLLLTKYKPLVKKTVSEYNVFNTGSDEYMVDILQCLRDETDIDVLIQLHRLYNNGRKINDDFYNNLRSKLEKCFEDKDIILIGRGTEYDNYDNFYVLTTLQEISNNITKYI
;
A
#
# COMPACT_ATOMS: atom_id res chain seq x y z
N MET A 1 -19.90 -1.87 2.37
CA MET A 1 -20.15 -0.46 1.95
C MET A 1 -20.67 0.33 3.12
N LYS A 2 -20.20 1.56 3.31
CA LYS A 2 -20.65 2.47 4.38
C LYS A 2 -21.10 3.78 3.74
N GLU A 3 -22.24 4.30 4.17
CA GLU A 3 -22.68 5.63 3.83
C GLU A 3 -22.10 6.65 4.81
N ILE A 4 -21.52 7.72 4.29
CA ILE A 4 -20.95 8.82 5.09
C ILE A 4 -21.58 10.12 4.59
N THR A 5 -22.11 10.90 5.52
CA THR A 5 -22.59 12.26 5.27
C THR A 5 -21.52 13.25 5.72
N LYS A 6 -21.09 14.10 4.80
CA LYS A 6 -20.11 15.17 5.08
C LYS A 6 -20.82 16.53 4.99
N GLU A 7 -20.67 17.32 6.03
CA GLU A 7 -21.12 18.72 6.05
C GLU A 7 -20.00 19.65 5.59
N VAL A 8 -20.23 20.32 4.47
CA VAL A 8 -19.48 21.50 4.03
C VAL A 8 -20.54 22.60 3.94
N LYS A 9 -20.41 23.70 3.34
CA LYS A 9 -21.50 24.70 3.17
C LYS A 9 -22.84 24.12 2.62
N ASN A 10 -22.76 22.96 1.95
CA ASN A 10 -23.90 22.13 1.56
C ASN A 10 -23.61 20.69 2.00
N THR A 11 -24.59 20.01 2.59
CA THR A 11 -24.51 18.59 2.94
C THR A 11 -24.60 17.74 1.67
N TYR A 12 -23.68 16.81 1.49
CA TYR A 12 -23.75 15.83 0.41
C TYR A 12 -23.43 14.41 0.94
N THR A 13 -23.98 13.41 0.28
CA THR A 13 -23.79 12.01 0.64
C THR A 13 -22.73 11.39 -0.26
N VAL A 14 -21.78 10.70 0.34
CA VAL A 14 -20.82 9.83 -0.35
C VAL A 14 -20.94 8.40 0.17
N TYR A 15 -20.62 7.45 -0.67
CA TYR A 15 -20.59 6.02 -0.36
C TYR A 15 -19.15 5.56 -0.26
N GLN A 16 -18.79 4.98 0.88
CA GLN A 16 -17.41 4.56 1.13
C GLN A 16 -17.28 3.05 1.03
N ALA A 17 -16.41 2.58 0.14
CA ALA A 17 -16.03 1.18 0.03
C ALA A 17 -15.23 0.69 1.26
N SER A 18 -15.06 -0.62 1.39
CA SER A 18 -14.40 -1.27 2.54
C SER A 18 -12.94 -0.87 2.71
N ASP A 19 -12.26 -0.50 1.61
CA ASP A 19 -10.87 -0.01 1.63
C ASP A 19 -10.75 1.49 1.94
N GLY A 20 -11.89 2.20 2.01
CA GLY A 20 -11.97 3.63 2.31
C GLY A 20 -12.16 4.54 1.08
N THR A 21 -12.17 3.99 -0.14
CA THR A 21 -12.43 4.74 -1.37
C THR A 21 -13.86 5.29 -1.40
N GLU A 22 -14.03 6.56 -1.78
CA GLU A 22 -15.33 7.24 -1.77
C GLU A 22 -15.90 7.38 -3.17
N PHE A 23 -17.23 7.24 -3.28
CA PHE A 23 -17.99 7.33 -4.52
C PHE A 23 -19.22 8.20 -4.34
N ASN A 24 -19.68 8.84 -5.42
CA ASN A 24 -20.89 9.64 -5.42
C ASN A 24 -22.16 8.81 -5.68
N SER A 25 -22.02 7.55 -6.06
CA SER A 25 -23.13 6.65 -6.36
C SER A 25 -22.95 5.29 -5.65
N VAL A 26 -24.06 4.74 -5.19
CA VAL A 26 -24.09 3.44 -4.53
C VAL A 26 -23.72 2.30 -5.50
N GLU A 27 -24.12 2.42 -6.76
CA GLU A 27 -23.87 1.45 -7.81
C GLU A 27 -22.37 1.36 -8.14
N GLU A 28 -21.71 2.52 -8.26
CA GLU A 28 -20.26 2.58 -8.49
C GLU A 28 -19.48 2.01 -7.29
N CYS A 29 -19.89 2.36 -6.07
CA CYS A 29 -19.29 1.83 -4.85
C CYS A 29 -19.40 0.31 -4.78
N LYS A 30 -20.60 -0.25 -5.02
CA LYS A 30 -20.81 -1.72 -5.03
C LYS A 30 -19.99 -2.40 -6.11
N LYS A 31 -19.98 -1.87 -7.33
CA LYS A 31 -19.19 -2.41 -8.42
C LYS A 31 -17.70 -2.41 -8.10
N TYR A 32 -17.23 -1.38 -7.41
CA TYR A 32 -15.84 -1.31 -6.97
C TYR A 32 -15.52 -2.32 -5.87
N GLU A 33 -16.40 -2.50 -4.89
CA GLU A 33 -16.21 -3.47 -3.80
C GLU A 33 -16.03 -4.92 -4.30
N ASP A 34 -16.61 -5.25 -5.45
CA ASP A 34 -16.46 -6.55 -6.10
C ASP A 34 -15.12 -6.72 -6.84
N THR A 35 -14.31 -5.67 -6.92
CA THR A 35 -13.00 -5.75 -7.60
C THR A 35 -11.93 -6.44 -6.76
N ALA A 36 -11.00 -7.13 -7.44
CA ALA A 36 -9.82 -7.70 -6.78
C ALA A 36 -8.98 -6.64 -6.05
N LYS A 37 -8.96 -5.39 -6.58
CA LYS A 37 -8.27 -4.26 -5.96
C LYS A 37 -8.85 -3.94 -4.59
N CYS A 38 -10.16 -3.76 -4.50
CA CYS A 38 -10.83 -3.44 -3.23
C CYS A 38 -10.63 -4.56 -2.20
N LEU A 39 -10.79 -5.82 -2.61
CA LEU A 39 -10.61 -6.98 -1.74
C LEU A 39 -9.19 -7.07 -1.17
N LEU A 40 -8.18 -6.82 -2.00
CA LEU A 40 -6.78 -6.81 -1.57
C LEU A 40 -6.47 -5.64 -0.65
N LEU A 41 -6.94 -4.42 -0.97
CA LEU A 41 -6.74 -3.24 -0.15
C LEU A 41 -7.43 -3.36 1.21
N THR A 42 -8.59 -3.99 1.27
CA THR A 42 -9.29 -4.30 2.53
C THR A 42 -8.45 -5.20 3.43
N LYS A 43 -7.74 -6.19 2.87
CA LYS A 43 -6.80 -7.04 3.61
C LYS A 43 -5.50 -6.33 3.97
N TYR A 44 -5.05 -5.42 3.13
CA TYR A 44 -3.81 -4.65 3.32
C TYR A 44 -3.94 -3.58 4.42
N LYS A 45 -5.06 -2.87 4.46
CA LYS A 45 -5.29 -1.75 5.39
C LYS A 45 -4.96 -2.06 6.85
N PRO A 46 -5.35 -3.21 7.43
CA PRO A 46 -5.00 -3.55 8.81
C PRO A 46 -3.50 -3.74 9.07
N LEU A 47 -2.68 -3.96 8.03
CA LEU A 47 -1.23 -4.11 8.15
C LEU A 47 -0.55 -2.74 8.32
N VAL A 48 -1.18 -1.67 7.88
CA VAL A 48 -0.61 -0.32 7.92
C VAL A 48 -0.71 0.24 9.32
N LYS A 49 0.46 0.46 9.94
CA LYS A 49 0.57 1.10 11.26
C LYS A 49 0.47 2.61 11.15
N LYS A 50 1.10 3.19 10.13
CA LYS A 50 1.15 4.64 9.90
C LYS A 50 1.47 4.91 8.44
N THR A 51 0.90 5.99 7.91
CA THR A 51 1.25 6.53 6.60
C THR A 51 1.91 7.90 6.78
N VAL A 52 3.03 8.12 6.10
CA VAL A 52 3.80 9.37 6.14
C VAL A 52 4.18 9.77 4.72
N SER A 53 4.54 11.06 4.50
CA SER A 53 5.08 11.47 3.21
C SER A 53 6.48 10.91 2.99
N GLU A 54 6.86 10.67 1.73
CA GLU A 54 8.21 10.21 1.36
C GLU A 54 9.27 11.20 1.82
N TYR A 55 8.99 12.50 1.77
CA TYR A 55 9.86 13.55 2.27
C TYR A 55 10.29 13.32 3.72
N ASN A 56 9.34 12.94 4.59
CA ASN A 56 9.63 12.71 6.00
C ASN A 56 10.47 11.46 6.26
N VAL A 57 10.43 10.47 5.34
CA VAL A 57 11.18 9.21 5.48
C VAL A 57 12.57 9.32 4.87
N PHE A 58 12.66 9.92 3.66
CA PHE A 58 13.90 9.91 2.88
C PHE A 58 14.51 11.30 2.66
N ASN A 59 13.84 12.36 3.14
CA ASN A 59 14.26 13.75 2.94
C ASN A 59 14.49 14.12 1.46
N THR A 60 13.62 13.62 0.59
CA THR A 60 13.73 13.81 -0.87
C THR A 60 13.22 15.16 -1.36
N GLY A 61 12.47 15.89 -0.53
CA GLY A 61 11.79 17.13 -0.91
C GLY A 61 10.53 16.89 -1.76
N SER A 62 10.06 15.66 -1.88
CA SER A 62 8.86 15.25 -2.61
C SER A 62 7.73 14.86 -1.67
N ASP A 63 6.54 15.41 -1.95
CA ASP A 63 5.28 15.00 -1.30
C ASP A 63 4.41 14.11 -2.23
N GLU A 64 4.95 13.72 -3.40
CA GLU A 64 4.22 12.99 -4.42
C GLU A 64 3.91 11.55 -4.01
N TYR A 65 4.70 10.99 -3.10
CA TYR A 65 4.55 9.63 -2.62
C TYR A 65 4.28 9.58 -1.14
N MET A 66 3.40 8.66 -0.79
CA MET A 66 3.15 8.28 0.60
C MET A 66 3.83 6.97 0.91
N VAL A 67 4.35 6.85 2.11
CA VAL A 67 4.98 5.62 2.59
C VAL A 67 4.14 5.05 3.71
N ASP A 68 3.63 3.86 3.49
CA ASP A 68 2.98 3.07 4.52
C ASP A 68 4.05 2.32 5.32
N ILE A 69 4.04 2.53 6.62
CA ILE A 69 4.86 1.77 7.56
C ILE A 69 4.00 0.61 8.05
N LEU A 70 4.37 -0.60 7.68
CA LEU A 70 3.67 -1.80 8.09
C LEU A 70 4.17 -2.27 9.44
N GLN A 71 3.27 -2.75 10.26
CA GLN A 71 3.63 -3.59 11.40
C GLN A 71 4.11 -4.96 10.93
N CYS A 72 4.70 -5.74 11.83
CA CYS A 72 5.17 -7.09 11.50
C CYS A 72 4.05 -7.89 10.81
N LEU A 73 4.41 -8.61 9.76
CA LEU A 73 3.51 -9.54 9.09
C LEU A 73 3.08 -10.64 10.09
N ARG A 74 1.84 -11.09 9.97
CA ARG A 74 1.23 -12.04 10.90
C ARG A 74 1.42 -13.49 10.45
N ASP A 75 1.34 -13.68 9.13
CA ASP A 75 1.42 -14.99 8.49
C ASP A 75 1.72 -14.86 6.98
N GLU A 76 1.81 -16.01 6.30
CA GLU A 76 2.07 -16.07 4.85
C GLU A 76 0.96 -15.40 4.02
N THR A 77 -0.26 -15.30 4.54
CA THR A 77 -1.39 -14.65 3.83
C THR A 77 -1.09 -13.16 3.65
N ASP A 78 -0.45 -12.51 4.61
CA ASP A 78 -0.04 -11.11 4.49
C ASP A 78 1.00 -10.93 3.38
N ILE A 79 1.94 -11.88 3.24
CA ILE A 79 2.94 -11.90 2.15
C ILE A 79 2.22 -12.00 0.80
N ASP A 80 1.25 -12.90 0.68
CA ASP A 80 0.48 -13.07 -0.55
C ASP A 80 -0.30 -11.80 -0.92
N VAL A 81 -0.88 -11.11 0.05
CA VAL A 81 -1.57 -9.83 -0.18
C VAL A 81 -0.60 -8.79 -0.77
N LEU A 82 0.60 -8.64 -0.21
CA LEU A 82 1.60 -7.69 -0.71
C LEU A 82 2.06 -8.02 -2.13
N ILE A 83 2.31 -9.29 -2.42
CA ILE A 83 2.71 -9.75 -3.76
C ILE A 83 1.59 -9.51 -4.78
N GLN A 84 0.35 -9.84 -4.43
CA GLN A 84 -0.79 -9.65 -5.32
C GLN A 84 -1.08 -8.17 -5.57
N LEU A 85 -0.97 -7.30 -4.57
CA LEU A 85 -1.05 -5.85 -4.74
C LEU A 85 0.04 -5.34 -5.67
N HIS A 86 1.28 -5.76 -5.47
CA HIS A 86 2.38 -5.37 -6.34
C HIS A 86 2.11 -5.80 -7.80
N ARG A 87 1.63 -7.01 -8.03
CA ARG A 87 1.25 -7.50 -9.37
C ARG A 87 0.13 -6.65 -9.97
N LEU A 88 -0.90 -6.34 -9.19
CA LEU A 88 -2.06 -5.59 -9.64
C LEU A 88 -1.69 -4.17 -10.09
N TYR A 89 -0.90 -3.46 -9.28
CA TYR A 89 -0.48 -2.09 -9.58
C TYR A 89 0.60 -2.00 -10.67
N ASN A 90 1.31 -3.08 -10.91
CA ASN A 90 2.32 -3.16 -11.97
C ASN A 90 1.84 -3.99 -13.17
N ASN A 91 0.54 -4.22 -13.30
CA ASN A 91 -0.06 -4.89 -14.45
C ASN A 91 0.22 -4.07 -15.72
N GLY A 92 0.86 -4.69 -16.71
CA GLY A 92 1.33 -4.02 -17.94
C GLY A 92 2.84 -3.73 -17.95
N ARG A 93 3.55 -3.84 -16.82
CA ARG A 93 5.02 -3.88 -16.81
C ARG A 93 5.49 -5.33 -17.01
N LYS A 94 6.54 -5.50 -17.82
CA LYS A 94 7.17 -6.83 -17.99
C LYS A 94 8.03 -7.16 -16.77
N ILE A 95 7.38 -7.62 -15.70
CA ILE A 95 8.06 -8.08 -14.49
C ILE A 95 8.06 -9.62 -14.55
N ASN A 96 9.24 -10.22 -14.48
CA ASN A 96 9.40 -11.67 -14.58
C ASN A 96 9.14 -12.39 -13.23
N ASP A 97 9.00 -13.70 -13.30
CA ASP A 97 8.75 -14.52 -12.11
C ASP A 97 9.92 -14.52 -11.12
N ASP A 98 11.15 -14.34 -11.59
CA ASP A 98 12.34 -14.27 -10.73
C ASP A 98 12.26 -13.06 -9.79
N PHE A 99 11.73 -11.93 -10.27
CA PHE A 99 11.48 -10.77 -9.41
C PHE A 99 10.51 -11.12 -8.28
N TYR A 100 9.40 -11.79 -8.60
CA TYR A 100 8.40 -12.16 -7.60
C TYR A 100 8.87 -13.23 -6.63
N ASN A 101 9.69 -14.17 -7.08
CA ASN A 101 10.34 -15.14 -6.21
C ASN A 101 11.31 -14.46 -5.23
N ASN A 102 12.11 -13.50 -5.71
CA ASN A 102 12.98 -12.70 -4.85
C ASN A 102 12.21 -11.82 -3.87
N LEU A 103 11.13 -11.18 -4.32
CA LEU A 103 10.26 -10.38 -3.46
C LEU A 103 9.63 -11.25 -2.35
N ARG A 104 9.15 -12.45 -2.70
CA ARG A 104 8.62 -13.41 -1.72
C ARG A 104 9.67 -13.78 -0.68
N SER A 105 10.86 -14.19 -1.09
CA SER A 105 11.96 -14.55 -0.18
C SER A 105 12.34 -13.41 0.74
N LYS A 106 12.33 -12.16 0.23
CA LYS A 106 12.56 -10.96 1.04
C LYS A 106 11.47 -10.79 2.11
N LEU A 107 10.20 -10.93 1.73
CA LEU A 107 9.07 -10.77 2.65
C LEU A 107 9.02 -11.90 3.69
N GLU A 108 9.33 -13.13 3.31
CA GLU A 108 9.45 -14.29 4.22
C GLU A 108 10.53 -14.02 5.27
N LYS A 109 11.69 -13.51 4.86
CA LYS A 109 12.74 -13.12 5.79
C LYS A 109 12.30 -12.00 6.73
N CYS A 110 11.60 -10.98 6.23
CA CYS A 110 11.04 -9.92 7.07
C CYS A 110 10.03 -10.48 8.09
N PHE A 111 9.24 -11.47 7.70
CA PHE A 111 8.30 -12.14 8.58
C PHE A 111 9.03 -12.90 9.71
N GLU A 112 10.08 -13.68 9.37
CA GLU A 112 10.91 -14.40 10.34
C GLU A 112 11.62 -13.46 11.31
N ASP A 113 12.23 -12.39 10.77
CA ASP A 113 12.98 -11.39 11.56
C ASP A 113 12.09 -10.39 12.31
N LYS A 114 10.78 -10.43 12.08
CA LYS A 114 9.79 -9.45 12.59
C LYS A 114 10.16 -8.01 12.23
N ASP A 115 10.72 -7.83 11.06
CA ASP A 115 11.17 -6.54 10.57
C ASP A 115 9.98 -5.66 10.09
N ILE A 116 10.21 -4.36 10.05
CA ILE A 116 9.26 -3.38 9.55
C ILE A 116 9.44 -3.22 8.05
N ILE A 117 8.32 -3.20 7.31
CA ILE A 117 8.29 -3.05 5.86
C ILE A 117 7.77 -1.67 5.52
N LEU A 118 8.41 -1.01 4.57
CA LEU A 118 8.01 0.26 4.02
C LEU A 118 7.46 0.06 2.61
N ILE A 119 6.22 0.49 2.39
CA ILE A 119 5.53 0.42 1.10
C ILE A 119 5.32 1.83 0.56
N GLY A 120 5.87 2.10 -0.63
CA GLY A 120 5.60 3.32 -1.36
C GLY A 120 4.30 3.23 -2.15
N ARG A 121 3.48 4.27 -2.06
CA ARG A 121 2.24 4.41 -2.84
C ARG A 121 2.20 5.77 -3.50
N GLY A 122 1.70 5.85 -4.74
CA GLY A 122 1.39 7.11 -5.39
C GLY A 122 0.32 7.90 -4.61
N THR A 123 0.39 9.21 -4.67
CA THR A 123 -0.63 10.09 -4.10
C THR A 123 -1.78 10.32 -5.09
N GLU A 124 -2.89 10.85 -4.61
CA GLU A 124 -4.06 11.19 -5.43
C GLU A 124 -3.77 12.21 -6.54
N TYR A 125 -2.68 12.99 -6.41
CA TYR A 125 -2.28 14.00 -7.38
C TYR A 125 -1.55 13.43 -8.60
N ASP A 126 -0.98 12.25 -8.42
CA ASP A 126 -0.17 11.60 -9.46
C ASP A 126 -1.03 10.62 -10.21
N ASN A 127 -2.00 10.65 -10.78
CA ASN A 127 -2.76 9.68 -11.60
C ASN A 127 -2.07 8.30 -11.85
N TYR A 128 -0.97 8.02 -11.13
CA TYR A 128 -0.21 6.79 -11.15
C TYR A 128 -0.48 6.01 -9.87
N ASP A 129 -1.31 5.01 -9.98
CA ASP A 129 -1.44 3.99 -8.94
C ASP A 129 -0.11 3.21 -8.86
N ASN A 130 0.78 3.63 -7.98
CA ASN A 130 2.02 2.95 -7.70
C ASN A 130 1.95 2.21 -6.37
N PHE A 131 2.43 0.99 -6.36
CA PHE A 131 2.59 0.18 -5.16
C PHE A 131 3.91 -0.58 -5.28
N TYR A 132 4.85 -0.31 -4.39
CA TYR A 132 6.14 -0.98 -4.41
C TYR A 132 6.70 -1.14 -3.00
N VAL A 133 7.30 -2.28 -2.75
CA VAL A 133 8.04 -2.54 -1.52
C VAL A 133 9.35 -1.78 -1.61
N LEU A 134 9.48 -0.71 -0.81
CA LEU A 134 10.65 0.15 -0.84
C LEU A 134 11.85 -0.54 -0.22
N THR A 135 11.71 -0.94 1.04
CA THR A 135 12.81 -1.48 1.81
C THR A 135 12.34 -1.96 3.18
N THR A 136 13.24 -2.60 3.90
CA THR A 136 13.07 -2.92 5.31
C THR A 136 13.97 -2.01 6.16
N LEU A 137 13.70 -1.89 7.45
CA LEU A 137 14.58 -1.15 8.35
C LEU A 137 15.99 -1.75 8.38
N GLN A 138 16.10 -3.06 8.27
CA GLN A 138 17.40 -3.74 8.20
C GLN A 138 18.20 -3.33 6.96
N GLU A 139 17.54 -3.22 5.80
CA GLU A 139 18.19 -2.77 4.57
C GLU A 139 18.65 -1.32 4.67
N ILE A 140 17.82 -0.42 5.26
CA ILE A 140 18.20 0.97 5.51
C ILE A 140 19.42 1.02 6.43
N SER A 141 19.41 0.29 7.54
CA SER A 141 20.52 0.21 8.48
C SER A 141 21.80 -0.29 7.82
N ASN A 142 21.70 -1.36 7.03
CA ASN A 142 22.84 -1.93 6.31
C ASN A 142 23.41 -0.97 5.26
N ASN A 143 22.57 -0.17 4.62
CA ASN A 143 23.01 0.82 3.65
C ASN A 143 23.71 1.99 4.31
N ILE A 144 23.19 2.49 5.44
CA ILE A 144 23.82 3.58 6.20
C ILE A 144 25.20 3.16 6.70
N THR A 145 25.35 1.94 7.23
CA THR A 145 26.63 1.45 7.78
C THR A 145 27.73 1.32 6.72
N LYS A 146 27.41 1.24 5.43
CA LYS A 146 28.40 1.25 4.34
C LYS A 146 29.06 2.61 4.13
N TYR A 147 28.46 3.67 4.65
CA TYR A 147 28.95 5.05 4.49
C TYR A 147 29.56 5.64 5.77
N ILE A 148 29.58 4.87 6.83
CA ILE A 148 30.20 5.20 8.11
C ILE A 148 31.52 4.42 8.25
#